data_3e85549f5523e710882c6b0d2f5f37fc
#
_entry.id   3e85549f5523e710882c6b0d2f5f37fc
#
_cell.length_a   1.000
_cell.length_b   1.000
_cell.length_c   1.000
_cell.angle_alpha   90.00
_cell.angle_beta   90.00
_cell.angle_gamma   90.00
#
_symmetry.space_group_name_H-M   'P 1'
#
loop_
_entity.id
_entity.type
_entity.pdbx_description
1 polymer ?
#
loop_
_entity_poly.entity_id
_entity_poly.type
_entity_poly.pdbx_seq_one_letter_code
_entity_poly.pdbx_strand_id
1 'polypeptide(L)'
;MKLLITGAAGYVGSALIDALVQLAWIERLVCIDLKPQPETTKAYAKIEWIQADLSEDGWQSKVRPTQIDAVVHLAFQIRQLYGKSITTQERWNIGGARKVFEFALNESCVHRLIHFSTITSYGAIPSNTLARRFTESSALGEDSYLYGVHKKQVESVLRQLYAASDKSKHVIVLRCASITGPLGRFKHRRYGLVSTLTRGLPIFPCGRSDFGRQYLHEDDITNIVSMLLMSQSKSGLEIFNAAPSDYLTIVDLAKLLALRAVVVPPFFLRVLFWLVWHASRGKIATAPGAWKTLSYPVAVDPSRLAREYGYKCRYSSVDALTGRQGRHAPAYAEAKELAEVAVQFP
;
A
#
# COMPACT_ATOMS: atom_id res chain seq x y z
N MET A 1 -1.74 1.14 24.68
CA MET A 1 -2.57 1.57 23.51
C MET A 1 -3.31 0.35 22.96
N LYS A 2 -4.60 0.51 22.73
CA LYS A 2 -5.48 -0.48 22.09
C LYS A 2 -5.73 -0.04 20.64
N LEU A 3 -5.35 -0.85 19.69
CA LEU A 3 -5.29 -0.48 18.27
C LEU A 3 -6.22 -1.37 17.44
N LEU A 4 -7.02 -0.75 16.57
CA LEU A 4 -7.76 -1.45 15.53
C LEU A 4 -6.96 -1.45 14.22
N ILE A 5 -6.72 -2.62 13.65
CA ILE A 5 -6.07 -2.81 12.34
C ILE A 5 -7.05 -3.50 11.42
N THR A 6 -7.40 -2.85 10.31
CA THR A 6 -8.24 -3.45 9.27
C THR A 6 -7.40 -3.91 8.09
N GLY A 7 -7.78 -4.99 7.40
CA GLY A 7 -6.94 -5.61 6.38
C GLY A 7 -5.74 -6.35 6.97
N ALA A 8 -5.93 -6.90 8.16
CA ALA A 8 -4.91 -7.48 9.03
C ALA A 8 -4.22 -8.72 8.42
N ALA A 9 -4.93 -9.53 7.62
CA ALA A 9 -4.35 -10.67 6.90
C ALA A 9 -3.65 -10.28 5.58
N GLY A 10 -3.68 -8.99 5.22
CA GLY A 10 -2.95 -8.46 4.07
C GLY A 10 -1.45 -8.41 4.33
N TYR A 11 -0.67 -8.17 3.26
CA TYR A 11 0.79 -8.06 3.36
C TYR A 11 1.23 -6.98 4.37
N VAL A 12 0.77 -5.74 4.21
CA VAL A 12 1.15 -4.65 5.10
C VAL A 12 0.56 -4.84 6.50
N GLY A 13 -0.66 -5.38 6.61
CA GLY A 13 -1.28 -5.74 7.88
C GLY A 13 -0.44 -6.74 8.67
N SER A 14 0.03 -7.81 8.01
CA SER A 14 0.92 -8.80 8.63
C SER A 14 2.23 -8.17 9.11
N ALA A 15 2.87 -7.34 8.27
CA ALA A 15 4.11 -6.66 8.64
C ALA A 15 3.95 -5.72 9.85
N LEU A 16 2.82 -5.01 9.91
CA LEU A 16 2.48 -4.15 11.07
C LEU A 16 2.21 -4.97 12.33
N ILE A 17 1.44 -6.04 12.25
CA ILE A 17 1.16 -6.92 13.39
C ILE A 17 2.47 -7.47 13.95
N ASP A 18 3.33 -8.03 13.10
CA ASP A 18 4.63 -8.59 13.49
C ASP A 18 5.53 -7.53 14.16
N ALA A 19 5.43 -6.26 13.76
CA ALA A 19 6.17 -5.17 14.38
C ALA A 19 5.57 -4.72 15.72
N LEU A 20 4.25 -4.50 15.74
CA LEU A 20 3.57 -3.83 16.84
C LEU A 20 3.31 -4.75 18.03
N VAL A 21 3.09 -6.05 17.80
CA VAL A 21 2.76 -7.01 18.86
C VAL A 21 3.89 -7.14 19.90
N GLN A 22 5.14 -6.87 19.50
CA GLN A 22 6.32 -6.92 20.36
C GLN A 22 6.50 -5.68 21.23
N LEU A 23 5.79 -4.59 20.92
CA LEU A 23 5.98 -3.33 21.61
C LEU A 23 5.25 -3.30 22.95
N ALA A 24 5.95 -2.91 24.03
CA ALA A 24 5.39 -2.89 25.38
C ALA A 24 4.19 -1.94 25.52
N TRP A 25 4.19 -0.82 24.79
CA TRP A 25 3.12 0.17 24.85
C TRP A 25 1.86 -0.22 24.06
N ILE A 26 1.91 -1.30 23.26
CA ILE A 26 0.72 -1.93 22.68
C ILE A 26 0.13 -2.90 23.69
N GLU A 27 -1.06 -2.61 24.15
CA GLU A 27 -1.83 -3.45 25.08
C GLU A 27 -2.64 -4.50 24.32
N ARG A 28 -3.35 -4.09 23.25
CA ARG A 28 -4.20 -4.96 22.43
C ARG A 28 -4.22 -4.54 20.98
N LEU A 29 -4.23 -5.54 20.11
CA LEU A 29 -4.44 -5.38 18.66
C LEU A 29 -5.77 -6.06 18.29
N VAL A 30 -6.80 -5.29 17.98
CA VAL A 30 -8.02 -5.80 17.36
C VAL A 30 -7.81 -5.81 15.87
N CYS A 31 -7.81 -6.99 15.28
CA CYS A 31 -7.50 -7.22 13.87
C CYS A 31 -8.75 -7.63 13.11
N ILE A 32 -9.12 -6.90 12.07
CA ILE A 32 -10.26 -7.23 11.22
C ILE A 32 -9.80 -7.58 9.81
N ASP A 33 -10.29 -8.70 9.28
CA ASP A 33 -10.10 -9.11 7.89
C ASP A 33 -11.26 -9.99 7.42
N LEU A 34 -11.46 -10.10 6.10
CA LEU A 34 -12.36 -11.09 5.49
C LEU A 34 -11.86 -12.53 5.71
N LYS A 35 -10.54 -12.70 5.84
CA LYS A 35 -9.89 -13.99 6.06
C LYS A 35 -9.86 -14.37 7.54
N PRO A 36 -9.84 -15.66 7.83
CA PRO A 36 -9.64 -16.13 9.20
C PRO A 36 -8.25 -15.73 9.72
N GLN A 37 -8.10 -15.79 11.04
CA GLN A 37 -6.83 -15.50 11.72
C GLN A 37 -5.70 -16.40 11.20
N PRO A 38 -4.57 -15.84 10.74
CA PRO A 38 -3.40 -16.62 10.38
C PRO A 38 -2.84 -17.40 11.57
N GLU A 39 -2.44 -18.65 11.36
CA GLU A 39 -1.87 -19.50 12.44
C GLU A 39 -0.68 -18.82 13.14
N THR A 40 0.16 -18.11 12.39
CA THR A 40 1.34 -17.41 12.94
C THR A 40 1.00 -16.31 13.94
N THR A 41 -0.25 -15.85 13.99
CA THR A 41 -0.70 -14.79 14.91
C THR A 41 -1.46 -15.31 16.12
N LYS A 42 -1.87 -16.59 16.13
CA LYS A 42 -2.66 -17.19 17.21
C LYS A 42 -1.90 -17.29 18.55
N ALA A 43 -0.57 -17.36 18.49
CA ALA A 43 0.28 -17.43 19.67
C ALA A 43 0.34 -16.11 20.47
N TYR A 44 -0.09 -15.00 19.91
CA TYR A 44 0.00 -13.69 20.56
C TYR A 44 -1.26 -13.35 21.34
N ALA A 45 -1.22 -13.40 22.66
CA ALA A 45 -2.34 -13.08 23.55
C ALA A 45 -2.88 -11.63 23.38
N LYS A 46 -2.07 -10.71 22.87
CA LYS A 46 -2.49 -9.33 22.58
C LYS A 46 -3.44 -9.20 21.36
N ILE A 47 -3.55 -10.24 20.53
CA ILE A 47 -4.33 -10.19 19.30
C ILE A 47 -5.74 -10.71 19.55
N GLU A 48 -6.71 -9.87 19.20
CA GLU A 48 -8.11 -10.23 19.07
C GLU A 48 -8.48 -10.20 17.59
N TRP A 49 -9.02 -11.30 17.06
CA TRP A 49 -9.32 -11.42 15.63
C TRP A 49 -10.82 -11.42 15.37
N ILE A 50 -11.26 -10.52 14.50
CA ILE A 50 -12.64 -10.43 14.04
C ILE A 50 -12.66 -10.72 12.53
N GLN A 51 -13.23 -11.84 12.14
CA GLN A 51 -13.48 -12.12 10.73
C GLN A 51 -14.79 -11.42 10.33
N ALA A 52 -14.69 -10.42 9.43
CA ALA A 52 -15.84 -9.63 8.99
C ALA A 52 -15.60 -8.93 7.65
N ASP A 53 -16.69 -8.68 6.91
CA ASP A 53 -16.74 -7.74 5.78
C ASP A 53 -17.00 -6.33 6.33
N LEU A 54 -16.07 -5.43 6.13
CA LEU A 54 -16.18 -4.04 6.59
C LEU A 54 -17.28 -3.25 5.89
N SER A 55 -17.76 -3.71 4.74
CA SER A 55 -18.88 -3.11 4.03
C SER A 55 -20.25 -3.49 4.62
N GLU A 56 -20.29 -4.51 5.46
CA GLU A 56 -21.48 -4.94 6.21
C GLU A 56 -21.52 -4.28 7.60
N ASP A 57 -22.67 -4.39 8.27
CA ASP A 57 -22.84 -3.91 9.64
C ASP A 57 -22.50 -5.00 10.67
N GLY A 58 -22.35 -4.61 11.92
CA GLY A 58 -22.21 -5.53 13.05
C GLY A 58 -20.78 -5.76 13.54
N TRP A 59 -19.74 -5.50 12.77
CA TRP A 59 -18.35 -5.59 13.27
C TRP A 59 -18.05 -4.52 14.33
N GLN A 60 -18.69 -3.35 14.24
CA GLN A 60 -18.53 -2.24 15.16
C GLN A 60 -18.91 -2.64 16.59
N SER A 61 -19.98 -3.39 16.76
CA SER A 61 -20.44 -3.86 18.09
C SER A 61 -19.44 -4.83 18.74
N LYS A 62 -18.68 -5.58 17.93
CA LYS A 62 -17.61 -6.45 18.41
C LYS A 62 -16.38 -5.68 18.85
N VAL A 63 -16.09 -4.55 18.23
CA VAL A 63 -14.91 -3.70 18.53
C VAL A 63 -15.13 -2.79 19.75
N ARG A 64 -16.33 -2.22 19.90
CA ARG A 64 -16.66 -1.23 20.94
C ARG A 64 -16.26 -1.63 22.35
N PRO A 65 -16.47 -2.87 22.82
CA PRO A 65 -16.10 -3.26 24.18
C PRO A 65 -14.62 -3.08 24.50
N THR A 66 -13.77 -3.11 23.49
CA THR A 66 -12.32 -2.96 23.66
C THR A 66 -11.89 -1.51 23.92
N GLN A 67 -12.71 -0.51 23.58
CA GLN A 67 -12.39 0.92 23.72
C GLN A 67 -11.06 1.27 23.00
N ILE A 68 -11.09 1.27 21.69
CA ILE A 68 -9.93 1.46 20.82
C ILE A 68 -9.41 2.89 20.89
N ASP A 69 -8.10 3.08 21.12
CA ASP A 69 -7.43 4.39 21.14
C ASP A 69 -7.14 4.93 19.72
N ALA A 70 -6.79 4.03 18.80
CA ALA A 70 -6.42 4.42 17.43
C ALA A 70 -6.84 3.37 16.40
N VAL A 71 -7.05 3.81 15.16
CA VAL A 71 -7.42 2.98 14.01
C VAL A 71 -6.37 3.09 12.91
N VAL A 72 -5.90 1.96 12.40
CA VAL A 72 -5.07 1.87 11.19
C VAL A 72 -5.84 1.14 10.11
N HIS A 73 -6.29 1.88 9.10
CA HIS A 73 -7.12 1.37 8.03
C HIS A 73 -6.29 0.98 6.80
N LEU A 74 -6.12 -0.33 6.59
CA LEU A 74 -5.36 -0.93 5.49
C LEU A 74 -6.24 -1.70 4.50
N ALA A 75 -7.43 -2.14 4.95
CA ALA A 75 -8.31 -2.99 4.15
C ALA A 75 -8.62 -2.36 2.80
N PHE A 76 -8.24 -3.06 1.73
CA PHE A 76 -8.49 -2.60 0.37
C PHE A 76 -8.27 -3.72 -0.65
N GLN A 77 -9.22 -3.89 -1.58
CA GLN A 77 -9.07 -4.77 -2.72
C GLN A 77 -8.34 -4.02 -3.85
N ILE A 78 -7.02 -4.25 -3.95
CA ILE A 78 -6.14 -3.56 -4.92
C ILE A 78 -6.41 -4.05 -6.34
N ARG A 79 -6.47 -5.40 -6.50
CA ARG A 79 -6.57 -6.01 -7.82
C ARG A 79 -8.00 -5.94 -8.34
N GLN A 80 -8.18 -5.37 -9.53
CA GLN A 80 -9.46 -5.39 -10.21
C GLN A 80 -9.87 -6.86 -10.47
N LEU A 81 -11.14 -7.18 -10.23
CA LEU A 81 -11.68 -8.52 -10.40
C LEU A 81 -12.24 -8.66 -11.82
N TYR A 82 -11.69 -9.61 -12.59
CA TYR A 82 -12.19 -9.89 -13.94
C TYR A 82 -13.58 -10.51 -13.88
N GLY A 83 -14.49 -10.01 -14.73
CA GLY A 83 -15.86 -10.54 -14.80
C GLY A 83 -16.75 -10.22 -13.60
N LYS A 84 -16.27 -9.47 -12.61
CA LYS A 84 -17.08 -8.96 -11.51
C LYS A 84 -17.49 -7.52 -11.78
N SER A 85 -18.67 -7.12 -11.27
CA SER A 85 -19.10 -5.73 -11.34
C SER A 85 -18.15 -4.83 -10.54
N ILE A 86 -17.87 -3.66 -11.09
CA ILE A 86 -17.10 -2.60 -10.40
C ILE A 86 -17.80 -2.20 -9.09
N THR A 87 -19.13 -2.17 -9.07
CA THR A 87 -19.94 -1.86 -7.88
C THR A 87 -19.67 -2.78 -6.69
N THR A 88 -19.34 -4.07 -6.94
CA THR A 88 -18.94 -4.99 -5.87
C THR A 88 -17.63 -4.54 -5.22
N GLN A 89 -16.66 -4.14 -6.03
CA GLN A 89 -15.38 -3.68 -5.52
C GLN A 89 -15.48 -2.28 -4.89
N GLU A 90 -16.36 -1.41 -5.40
CA GLU A 90 -16.70 -0.13 -4.78
C GLU A 90 -17.33 -0.31 -3.40
N ARG A 91 -18.28 -1.23 -3.26
CA ARG A 91 -18.88 -1.56 -1.95
C ARG A 91 -17.81 -1.91 -0.93
N TRP A 92 -16.86 -2.79 -1.28
CA TRP A 92 -15.77 -3.16 -0.37
C TRP A 92 -14.80 -2.01 -0.10
N ASN A 93 -14.32 -1.34 -1.15
CA ASN A 93 -13.26 -0.34 -1.03
C ASN A 93 -13.76 0.99 -0.48
N ILE A 94 -14.89 1.48 -1.00
CA ILE A 94 -15.43 2.80 -0.63
C ILE A 94 -16.42 2.66 0.50
N GLY A 95 -17.38 1.73 0.38
CA GLY A 95 -18.39 1.47 1.41
C GLY A 95 -17.77 0.99 2.72
N GLY A 96 -16.85 0.01 2.64
CA GLY A 96 -16.13 -0.48 3.83
C GLY A 96 -15.27 0.60 4.48
N ALA A 97 -14.52 1.38 3.68
CA ALA A 97 -13.74 2.48 4.22
C ALA A 97 -14.60 3.55 4.88
N ARG A 98 -15.75 3.91 4.28
CA ARG A 98 -16.71 4.85 4.88
C ARG A 98 -17.12 4.41 6.28
N LYS A 99 -17.54 3.16 6.47
CA LYS A 99 -17.95 2.63 7.77
C LYS A 99 -16.81 2.66 8.80
N VAL A 100 -15.57 2.38 8.38
CA VAL A 100 -14.41 2.49 9.27
C VAL A 100 -14.15 3.93 9.68
N PHE A 101 -14.27 4.89 8.76
CA PHE A 101 -14.08 6.30 9.05
C PHE A 101 -15.19 6.84 9.96
N GLU A 102 -16.45 6.49 9.69
CA GLU A 102 -17.58 6.85 10.55
C GLU A 102 -17.40 6.30 11.98
N PHE A 103 -16.96 5.03 12.11
CA PHE A 103 -16.62 4.47 13.41
C PHE A 103 -15.49 5.27 14.07
N ALA A 104 -14.37 5.50 13.40
CA ALA A 104 -13.23 6.18 13.99
C ALA A 104 -13.52 7.64 14.39
N LEU A 105 -14.36 8.35 13.63
CA LEU A 105 -14.70 9.74 13.88
C LEU A 105 -15.76 9.90 14.99
N ASN A 106 -16.68 8.94 15.13
CA ASN A 106 -17.79 9.04 16.07
C ASN A 106 -17.51 8.39 17.45
N GLU A 107 -16.59 7.40 17.52
CA GLU A 107 -16.27 6.79 18.82
C GLU A 107 -15.40 7.73 19.66
N SER A 108 -15.88 8.07 20.87
CA SER A 108 -15.20 9.03 21.74
C SER A 108 -13.81 8.58 22.20
N CYS A 109 -13.59 7.28 22.38
CA CYS A 109 -12.31 6.70 22.79
C CYS A 109 -11.25 6.71 21.68
N VAL A 110 -11.65 6.81 20.42
CA VAL A 110 -10.70 6.89 19.30
C VAL A 110 -10.14 8.31 19.20
N HIS A 111 -8.83 8.44 19.30
CA HIS A 111 -8.14 9.75 19.18
C HIS A 111 -7.40 9.91 17.86
N ARG A 112 -7.09 8.81 17.18
CA ARG A 112 -6.29 8.83 15.95
C ARG A 112 -6.81 7.85 14.90
N LEU A 113 -6.81 8.30 13.64
CA LEU A 113 -7.08 7.49 12.46
C LEU A 113 -5.92 7.61 11.47
N ILE A 114 -5.25 6.52 11.14
CA ILE A 114 -4.26 6.44 10.07
C ILE A 114 -4.87 5.69 8.89
N HIS A 115 -5.03 6.36 7.75
CA HIS A 115 -5.54 5.76 6.52
C HIS A 115 -4.42 5.56 5.50
N PHE A 116 -4.30 4.33 5.00
CA PHE A 116 -3.37 3.99 3.93
C PHE A 116 -3.96 4.31 2.56
N SER A 117 -3.44 5.36 1.95
CA SER A 117 -3.67 5.73 0.57
C SER A 117 -2.47 5.33 -0.32
N THR A 118 -2.35 5.89 -1.49
CA THR A 118 -1.30 5.55 -2.46
C THR A 118 -0.90 6.74 -3.31
N ILE A 119 0.37 6.79 -3.71
CA ILE A 119 0.84 7.77 -4.71
C ILE A 119 0.20 7.54 -6.09
N THR A 120 -0.33 6.35 -6.37
CA THR A 120 -1.02 6.05 -7.63
C THR A 120 -2.24 6.96 -7.86
N SER A 121 -2.84 7.49 -6.79
CA SER A 121 -3.98 8.43 -6.88
C SER A 121 -3.63 9.74 -7.58
N TYR A 122 -2.35 10.14 -7.60
CA TYR A 122 -1.92 11.31 -8.37
C TYR A 122 -2.07 11.12 -9.87
N GLY A 123 -2.03 9.87 -10.34
CA GLY A 123 -2.02 9.51 -11.76
C GLY A 123 -0.62 9.55 -12.37
N ALA A 124 -0.35 8.59 -13.23
CA ALA A 124 0.90 8.53 -13.98
C ALA A 124 0.82 9.46 -15.19
N ILE A 125 1.61 10.54 -15.22
CA ILE A 125 1.58 11.57 -16.24
C ILE A 125 3.00 11.92 -16.75
N PRO A 126 3.15 12.32 -18.03
CA PRO A 126 4.45 12.62 -18.62
C PRO A 126 5.20 13.78 -17.95
N SER A 127 4.45 14.75 -17.39
CA SER A 127 5.02 15.96 -16.77
C SER A 127 5.56 15.73 -15.36
N ASN A 128 5.29 14.59 -14.73
CA ASN A 128 5.87 14.24 -13.44
C ASN A 128 7.31 13.75 -13.66
N THR A 129 8.27 14.44 -13.08
CA THR A 129 9.70 14.15 -13.22
C THR A 129 10.40 14.26 -11.87
N LEU A 130 11.69 13.90 -11.81
CA LEU A 130 12.49 14.13 -10.58
C LEU A 130 12.52 15.59 -10.14
N ALA A 131 12.52 16.52 -11.10
CA ALA A 131 12.47 17.96 -10.82
C ALA A 131 11.07 18.47 -10.50
N ARG A 132 10.02 17.72 -10.89
CA ARG A 132 8.61 18.07 -10.68
C ARG A 132 7.87 16.92 -10.03
N ARG A 133 8.28 16.56 -8.83
CA ARG A 133 7.62 15.53 -8.02
C ARG A 133 6.28 16.03 -7.51
N PHE A 134 5.33 15.12 -7.35
CA PHE A 134 4.09 15.43 -6.66
C PHE A 134 4.35 15.69 -5.18
N THR A 135 3.75 16.75 -4.68
CA THR A 135 3.65 17.06 -3.25
C THR A 135 2.27 16.71 -2.72
N GLU A 136 2.06 16.78 -1.42
CA GLU A 136 0.77 16.50 -0.81
C GLU A 136 -0.34 17.47 -1.23
N SER A 137 0.03 18.68 -1.68
CA SER A 137 -0.87 19.69 -2.26
C SER A 137 -1.23 19.44 -3.72
N SER A 138 -0.52 18.53 -4.41
CA SER A 138 -0.82 18.19 -5.80
C SER A 138 -2.19 17.54 -5.93
N ALA A 139 -2.93 17.87 -6.99
CA ALA A 139 -4.23 17.29 -7.28
C ALA A 139 -4.13 15.78 -7.54
N LEU A 140 -5.14 15.02 -7.10
CA LEU A 140 -5.28 13.61 -7.39
C LEU A 140 -5.93 13.43 -8.76
N GLY A 141 -5.13 13.13 -9.78
CA GLY A 141 -5.52 13.10 -11.18
C GLY A 141 -5.80 11.71 -11.76
N GLU A 142 -5.68 10.62 -11.00
CA GLU A 142 -5.94 9.29 -11.56
C GLU A 142 -7.40 9.13 -11.99
N ASP A 143 -7.63 8.69 -13.22
CA ASP A 143 -8.94 8.60 -13.87
C ASP A 143 -9.23 7.25 -14.55
N SER A 144 -8.26 6.38 -14.67
CA SER A 144 -8.34 5.18 -15.51
C SER A 144 -7.92 3.89 -14.84
N TYR A 145 -6.97 3.93 -13.92
CA TYR A 145 -6.55 2.77 -13.16
C TYR A 145 -7.39 2.64 -11.89
N LEU A 146 -8.32 1.69 -11.88
CA LEU A 146 -9.36 1.54 -10.85
C LEU A 146 -8.81 1.61 -9.41
N TYR A 147 -7.63 1.07 -9.17
CA TYR A 147 -6.97 1.15 -7.86
C TYR A 147 -6.75 2.59 -7.40
N GLY A 148 -6.16 3.42 -8.24
CA GLY A 148 -5.91 4.84 -7.93
C GLY A 148 -7.21 5.65 -7.88
N VAL A 149 -8.17 5.34 -8.77
CA VAL A 149 -9.50 5.97 -8.79
C VAL A 149 -10.23 5.73 -7.47
N HIS A 150 -10.33 4.47 -7.01
CA HIS A 150 -10.99 4.16 -5.75
C HIS A 150 -10.26 4.77 -4.54
N LYS A 151 -8.92 4.77 -4.51
CA LYS A 151 -8.17 5.42 -3.43
C LYS A 151 -8.42 6.93 -3.37
N LYS A 152 -8.49 7.60 -4.53
CA LYS A 152 -8.88 9.01 -4.62
C LYS A 152 -10.29 9.24 -4.06
N GLN A 153 -11.25 8.40 -4.41
CA GLN A 153 -12.63 8.48 -3.92
C GLN A 153 -12.69 8.25 -2.41
N VAL A 154 -11.95 7.28 -1.88
CA VAL A 154 -11.86 7.01 -0.43
C VAL A 154 -11.27 8.21 0.33
N GLU A 155 -10.22 8.85 -0.20
CA GLU A 155 -9.72 10.10 0.41
C GLU A 155 -10.77 11.23 0.37
N SER A 156 -11.56 11.32 -0.70
CA SER A 156 -12.66 12.31 -0.78
C SER A 156 -13.73 12.05 0.27
N VAL A 157 -14.14 10.79 0.45
CA VAL A 157 -15.09 10.38 1.50
C VAL A 157 -14.55 10.73 2.89
N LEU A 158 -13.27 10.42 3.16
CA LEU A 158 -12.65 10.75 4.45
C LEU A 158 -12.66 12.26 4.74
N ARG A 159 -12.30 13.08 3.73
CA ARG A 159 -12.32 14.54 3.85
C ARG A 159 -13.72 15.08 4.13
N GLN A 160 -14.74 14.56 3.45
CA GLN A 160 -16.13 14.95 3.66
C GLN A 160 -16.62 14.60 5.07
N LEU A 161 -16.38 13.37 5.52
CA LEU A 161 -16.75 12.93 6.86
C LEU A 161 -16.01 13.73 7.95
N TYR A 162 -14.70 13.96 7.76
CA TYR A 162 -13.92 14.76 8.69
C TYR A 162 -14.39 16.22 8.73
N ALA A 163 -14.74 16.82 7.59
CA ALA A 163 -15.26 18.19 7.55
C ALA A 163 -16.62 18.33 8.26
N ALA A 164 -17.43 17.27 8.26
CA ALA A 164 -18.73 17.20 8.93
C ALA A 164 -18.64 16.81 10.43
N SER A 165 -17.48 16.31 10.89
CA SER A 165 -17.24 15.94 12.29
C SER A 165 -16.88 17.15 13.15
N ASP A 166 -16.75 16.92 14.46
CA ASP A 166 -16.25 17.92 15.43
C ASP A 166 -14.76 18.28 15.26
N LYS A 167 -14.08 17.61 14.34
CA LYS A 167 -12.64 17.77 14.03
C LYS A 167 -11.70 17.55 15.22
N SER A 168 -12.15 16.89 16.27
CA SER A 168 -11.36 16.61 17.48
C SER A 168 -10.29 15.55 17.26
N LYS A 169 -10.45 14.70 16.24
CA LYS A 169 -9.58 13.56 15.96
C LYS A 169 -8.33 13.96 15.17
N HIS A 170 -7.24 13.24 15.41
CA HIS A 170 -6.04 13.29 14.58
C HIS A 170 -6.17 12.31 13.42
N VAL A 171 -6.41 12.81 12.23
CA VAL A 171 -6.56 12.00 11.00
C VAL A 171 -5.33 12.14 10.13
N ILE A 172 -4.71 11.03 9.78
CA ILE A 172 -3.49 10.99 8.98
C ILE A 172 -3.73 10.13 7.74
N VAL A 173 -3.44 10.68 6.57
CA VAL A 173 -3.47 9.97 5.30
C VAL A 173 -2.04 9.72 4.83
N LEU A 174 -1.66 8.45 4.67
CA LEU A 174 -0.37 8.05 4.13
C LEU A 174 -0.52 7.67 2.66
N ARG A 175 -0.05 8.52 1.74
CA ARG A 175 0.07 8.20 0.31
C ARG A 175 1.37 7.45 0.08
N CYS A 176 1.27 6.12 0.18
CA CYS A 176 2.45 5.25 0.11
C CYS A 176 2.90 5.03 -1.33
N ALA A 177 4.22 5.05 -1.55
CA ALA A 177 4.85 4.42 -2.70
C ALA A 177 4.62 2.90 -2.69
N SER A 178 5.04 2.21 -3.74
CA SER A 178 4.89 0.74 -3.78
C SER A 178 5.64 0.09 -2.62
N ILE A 179 4.91 -0.48 -1.67
CA ILE A 179 5.49 -1.15 -0.50
C ILE A 179 5.98 -2.54 -0.91
N THR A 180 7.22 -2.85 -0.59
CA THR A 180 7.82 -4.17 -0.79
C THR A 180 8.97 -4.39 0.20
N GLY A 181 9.46 -5.61 0.28
CA GLY A 181 10.52 -6.04 1.19
C GLY A 181 10.56 -7.57 1.22
N PRO A 182 11.39 -8.19 2.07
CA PRO A 182 11.52 -9.64 2.13
C PRO A 182 10.21 -10.37 2.43
N LEU A 183 9.41 -9.91 3.39
CA LEU A 183 8.10 -10.50 3.70
C LEU A 183 7.14 -10.40 2.50
N GLY A 184 7.08 -9.24 1.86
CA GLY A 184 6.27 -9.01 0.68
C GLY A 184 6.68 -9.89 -0.49
N ARG A 185 7.97 -9.98 -0.74
CA ARG A 185 8.54 -10.71 -1.86
C ARG A 185 8.39 -12.23 -1.70
N PHE A 186 8.78 -12.78 -0.58
CA PHE A 186 8.89 -14.22 -0.39
C PHE A 186 7.62 -14.86 0.17
N LYS A 187 7.03 -14.33 1.22
CA LYS A 187 5.81 -14.88 1.82
C LYS A 187 4.55 -14.54 1.03
N HIS A 188 4.39 -13.27 0.67
CA HIS A 188 3.17 -12.81 -0.02
C HIS A 188 3.28 -12.83 -1.55
N ARG A 189 4.45 -13.19 -2.10
CA ARG A 189 4.74 -13.20 -3.54
C ARG A 189 4.34 -11.92 -4.26
N ARG A 190 4.46 -10.78 -3.55
CA ARG A 190 4.14 -9.45 -4.08
C ARG A 190 5.40 -8.82 -4.65
N TYR A 191 5.66 -9.10 -5.90
CA TYR A 191 6.80 -8.54 -6.63
C TYR A 191 6.53 -7.14 -7.21
N GLY A 192 5.38 -6.52 -6.86
CA GLY A 192 4.89 -5.33 -7.55
C GLY A 192 4.37 -5.64 -8.96
N LEU A 193 3.67 -4.66 -9.55
CA LEU A 193 3.09 -4.82 -10.90
C LEU A 193 4.15 -5.19 -11.94
N VAL A 194 5.30 -4.55 -11.82
CA VAL A 194 6.43 -4.67 -12.75
C VAL A 194 6.96 -6.10 -12.82
N SER A 195 7.30 -6.71 -11.68
CA SER A 195 7.87 -8.05 -11.66
C SER A 195 6.85 -9.15 -11.94
N THR A 196 5.56 -8.87 -11.71
CA THR A 196 4.49 -9.81 -12.11
C THR A 196 4.33 -9.85 -13.63
N LEU A 197 4.50 -8.70 -14.30
CA LEU A 197 4.36 -8.60 -15.75
C LEU A 197 5.56 -9.13 -16.51
N THR A 198 6.75 -9.06 -15.92
CA THR A 198 8.00 -9.49 -16.58
C THR A 198 8.38 -10.93 -16.26
N ARG A 199 7.63 -11.61 -15.38
CA ARG A 199 7.91 -13.00 -15.01
C ARG A 199 7.81 -13.93 -16.23
N GLY A 200 8.93 -14.52 -16.61
CA GLY A 200 9.02 -15.40 -17.79
C GLY A 200 9.24 -14.68 -19.12
N LEU A 201 9.41 -13.35 -19.12
CA LEU A 201 9.80 -12.60 -20.30
C LEU A 201 11.27 -12.15 -20.17
N PRO A 202 12.09 -12.26 -21.21
CA PRO A 202 13.49 -11.78 -21.18
C PRO A 202 13.60 -10.26 -21.32
N ILE A 203 12.47 -9.56 -21.44
CA ILE A 203 12.39 -8.12 -21.67
C ILE A 203 11.48 -7.44 -20.65
N PHE A 204 11.76 -6.17 -20.43
CA PHE A 204 10.94 -5.25 -19.65
C PHE A 204 10.32 -4.22 -20.59
N PRO A 205 9.05 -4.36 -20.99
CA PRO A 205 8.40 -3.38 -21.85
C PRO A 205 8.05 -2.13 -21.04
N CYS A 206 8.43 -0.94 -21.55
CA CYS A 206 8.14 0.35 -20.93
C CYS A 206 7.80 1.39 -21.97
N GLY A 207 6.97 2.38 -21.62
CA GLY A 207 6.62 3.46 -22.54
C GLY A 207 7.74 4.49 -22.73
N ARG A 208 8.63 4.59 -21.74
CA ARG A 208 9.81 5.45 -21.73
C ARG A 208 10.86 4.80 -20.84
N SER A 209 12.13 5.08 -21.08
CA SER A 209 13.25 4.57 -20.27
C SER A 209 13.74 5.55 -19.20
N ASP A 210 13.39 6.84 -19.35
CA ASP A 210 13.90 7.95 -18.54
C ASP A 210 13.08 8.26 -17.28
N PHE A 211 12.00 7.54 -17.03
CA PHE A 211 11.24 7.67 -15.79
C PHE A 211 11.61 6.59 -14.78
N GLY A 212 11.23 6.80 -13.54
CA GLY A 212 11.52 5.85 -12.50
C GLY A 212 10.42 5.76 -11.45
N ARG A 213 10.74 5.02 -10.40
CA ARG A 213 9.82 4.67 -9.34
C ARG A 213 10.49 4.68 -8.00
N GLN A 214 9.70 4.93 -6.99
CA GLN A 214 10.05 4.82 -5.59
C GLN A 214 9.42 3.54 -5.02
N TYR A 215 10.21 2.79 -4.25
CA TYR A 215 9.76 1.59 -3.54
C TYR A 215 10.02 1.76 -2.05
N LEU A 216 8.94 1.74 -1.27
CA LEU A 216 9.00 1.89 0.18
C LEU A 216 9.24 0.53 0.84
N HIS A 217 10.25 0.45 1.69
CA HIS A 217 10.55 -0.77 2.43
C HIS A 217 9.48 -1.06 3.49
N GLU A 218 9.14 -2.34 3.68
CA GLU A 218 8.12 -2.77 4.64
C GLU A 218 8.45 -2.37 6.09
N ASP A 219 9.74 -2.33 6.45
CA ASP A 219 10.15 -1.87 7.78
C ASP A 219 10.04 -0.35 7.93
N ASP A 220 10.29 0.42 6.86
CA ASP A 220 10.09 1.87 6.91
C ASP A 220 8.62 2.22 7.13
N ILE A 221 7.68 1.57 6.44
CA ILE A 221 6.27 1.86 6.65
C ILE A 221 5.79 1.43 8.05
N THR A 222 6.30 0.33 8.59
CA THR A 222 5.98 -0.07 9.98
C THR A 222 6.55 0.91 11.01
N ASN A 223 7.76 1.42 10.77
CA ASN A 223 8.38 2.45 11.61
C ASN A 223 7.64 3.79 11.53
N ILE A 224 7.21 4.21 10.32
CA ILE A 224 6.38 5.41 10.13
C ILE A 224 5.10 5.29 10.94
N VAL A 225 4.38 4.18 10.85
CA VAL A 225 3.13 3.97 11.60
C VAL A 225 3.40 3.98 13.10
N SER A 226 4.43 3.27 13.58
CA SER A 226 4.79 3.25 15.01
C SER A 226 5.12 4.64 15.53
N MET A 227 5.91 5.41 14.81
CA MET A 227 6.25 6.80 15.14
C MET A 227 4.99 7.68 15.20
N LEU A 228 4.11 7.58 14.19
CA LEU A 228 2.88 8.34 14.15
C LEU A 228 1.93 7.97 15.30
N LEU A 229 1.85 6.69 15.68
CA LEU A 229 1.05 6.24 16.82
C LEU A 229 1.59 6.78 18.15
N MET A 230 2.91 6.91 18.29
CA MET A 230 3.57 7.42 19.51
C MET A 230 3.64 8.94 19.57
N SER A 231 3.49 9.63 18.44
CA SER A 231 3.57 11.09 18.39
C SER A 231 2.45 11.73 19.24
N GLN A 232 2.68 12.96 19.68
CA GLN A 232 1.64 13.72 20.38
C GLN A 232 0.37 13.79 19.53
N SER A 233 -0.76 13.42 20.12
CA SER A 233 -2.05 13.55 19.45
C SER A 233 -2.43 15.01 19.31
N LYS A 234 -2.87 15.41 18.14
CA LYS A 234 -3.38 16.75 17.82
C LYS A 234 -4.66 16.60 17.01
N SER A 235 -5.52 17.57 17.05
CA SER A 235 -6.65 17.62 16.13
C SER A 235 -6.18 18.06 14.73
N GLY A 236 -6.75 17.52 13.69
CA GLY A 236 -6.41 17.90 12.33
C GLY A 236 -6.39 16.73 11.35
N LEU A 237 -6.48 17.05 10.07
CA LEU A 237 -6.29 16.11 8.97
C LEU A 237 -4.98 16.42 8.27
N GLU A 238 -4.05 15.49 8.33
CA GLU A 238 -2.73 15.59 7.73
C GLU A 238 -2.56 14.56 6.61
N ILE A 239 -1.76 14.91 5.62
CA ILE A 239 -1.45 14.03 4.48
C ILE A 239 0.05 13.99 4.31
N PHE A 240 0.59 12.79 4.10
CA PHE A 240 2.02 12.59 3.87
C PHE A 240 2.26 11.64 2.70
N ASN A 241 3.21 12.00 1.86
CA ASN A 241 3.81 11.09 0.91
C ASN A 241 4.81 10.19 1.64
N ALA A 242 4.52 8.92 1.75
CA ALA A 242 5.40 7.93 2.36
C ALA A 242 6.20 7.21 1.25
N ALA A 243 7.42 7.67 1.04
CA ALA A 243 8.34 7.18 0.02
C ALA A 243 9.80 7.44 0.44
N PRO A 244 10.77 6.65 -0.04
CA PRO A 244 12.18 7.01 0.07
C PRO A 244 12.50 8.23 -0.80
N SER A 245 13.59 8.90 -0.52
CA SER A 245 14.04 10.07 -1.30
C SER A 245 14.69 9.68 -2.63
N ASP A 246 15.23 8.47 -2.72
CA ASP A 246 15.81 7.92 -3.92
C ASP A 246 14.76 7.51 -4.95
N TYR A 247 15.24 7.15 -6.14
CA TYR A 247 14.40 6.94 -7.30
C TYR A 247 15.11 5.95 -8.24
N LEU A 248 14.45 4.87 -8.59
CA LEU A 248 14.96 3.90 -9.56
C LEU A 248 14.43 4.21 -10.95
N THR A 249 15.35 4.37 -11.90
CA THR A 249 14.92 4.44 -13.31
C THR A 249 14.42 3.09 -13.79
N ILE A 250 13.67 3.08 -14.88
CA ILE A 250 13.23 1.81 -15.50
C ILE A 250 14.43 0.98 -15.97
N VAL A 251 15.50 1.63 -16.41
CA VAL A 251 16.74 0.94 -16.79
C VAL A 251 17.39 0.25 -15.60
N ASP A 252 17.47 0.95 -14.44
CA ASP A 252 18.00 0.35 -13.22
C ASP A 252 17.13 -0.82 -12.74
N LEU A 253 15.83 -0.65 -12.83
CA LEU A 253 14.87 -1.70 -12.47
C LEU A 253 15.00 -2.92 -13.36
N ALA A 254 15.13 -2.73 -14.69
CA ALA A 254 15.37 -3.83 -15.64
C ALA A 254 16.69 -4.56 -15.33
N LYS A 255 17.78 -3.82 -15.06
CA LYS A 255 19.06 -4.41 -14.65
C LYS A 255 18.95 -5.22 -13.36
N LEU A 256 18.26 -4.70 -12.34
CA LEU A 256 18.03 -5.42 -11.07
C LEU A 256 17.23 -6.72 -11.24
N LEU A 257 16.40 -6.78 -12.27
CA LEU A 257 15.60 -7.96 -12.63
C LEU A 257 16.28 -8.86 -13.67
N ALA A 258 17.55 -8.58 -14.04
CA ALA A 258 18.28 -9.24 -15.10
C ALA A 258 17.53 -9.24 -16.47
N LEU A 259 16.80 -8.15 -16.76
CA LEU A 259 16.00 -7.98 -17.97
C LEU A 259 16.54 -6.84 -18.83
N ARG A 260 16.21 -6.87 -20.12
CA ARG A 260 16.47 -5.77 -21.05
C ARG A 260 15.25 -4.86 -21.13
N ALA A 261 15.43 -3.57 -20.84
CA ALA A 261 14.38 -2.56 -21.03
C ALA A 261 14.14 -2.36 -22.55
N VAL A 262 12.89 -2.46 -22.96
CA VAL A 262 12.45 -2.23 -24.35
C VAL A 262 11.39 -1.14 -24.34
N VAL A 263 11.67 -0.03 -25.04
CA VAL A 263 10.74 1.07 -25.18
C VAL A 263 9.67 0.71 -26.19
N VAL A 264 8.43 0.71 -25.76
CA VAL A 264 7.24 0.43 -26.56
C VAL A 264 6.33 1.65 -26.48
N PRO A 265 5.90 2.26 -27.60
CA PRO A 265 5.00 3.41 -27.53
C PRO A 265 3.77 3.13 -26.64
N PRO A 266 3.33 4.10 -25.84
CA PRO A 266 2.25 3.90 -24.86
C PRO A 266 0.95 3.33 -25.44
N PHE A 267 0.64 3.66 -26.70
CA PHE A 267 -0.52 3.10 -27.39
C PHE A 267 -0.44 1.57 -27.52
N PHE A 268 0.71 1.04 -27.93
CA PHE A 268 0.89 -0.42 -28.05
C PHE A 268 0.89 -1.10 -26.70
N LEU A 269 1.47 -0.48 -25.67
CA LEU A 269 1.35 -0.99 -24.29
C LEU A 269 -0.11 -1.06 -23.85
N ARG A 270 -0.92 -0.06 -24.16
CA ARG A 270 -2.36 -0.06 -23.87
C ARG A 270 -3.06 -1.26 -24.53
N VAL A 271 -2.79 -1.50 -25.82
CA VAL A 271 -3.37 -2.62 -26.58
C VAL A 271 -2.89 -3.96 -26.00
N LEU A 272 -1.58 -4.08 -25.73
CA LEU A 272 -1.00 -5.28 -25.14
C LEU A 272 -1.63 -5.61 -23.78
N PHE A 273 -1.78 -4.60 -22.90
CA PHE A 273 -2.41 -4.76 -21.60
C PHE A 273 -3.86 -5.23 -21.73
N TRP A 274 -4.60 -4.67 -22.67
CA TRP A 274 -5.98 -5.07 -22.94
C TRP A 274 -6.05 -6.53 -23.41
N LEU A 275 -5.23 -6.92 -24.37
CA LEU A 275 -5.17 -8.31 -24.87
C LEU A 275 -4.82 -9.30 -23.77
N VAL A 276 -3.76 -9.03 -23.01
CA VAL A 276 -3.29 -9.89 -21.91
C VAL A 276 -4.34 -9.98 -20.79
N TRP A 277 -5.04 -8.86 -20.49
CA TRP A 277 -6.12 -8.84 -19.50
C TRP A 277 -7.24 -9.81 -19.86
N HIS A 278 -7.71 -9.73 -21.09
CA HIS A 278 -8.81 -10.58 -21.55
C HIS A 278 -8.37 -12.03 -21.77
N ALA A 279 -7.25 -12.28 -22.41
CA ALA A 279 -6.71 -13.62 -22.62
C ALA A 279 -6.41 -14.35 -21.30
N SER A 280 -5.85 -13.65 -20.31
CA SER A 280 -5.58 -14.23 -19.00
C SER A 280 -6.79 -14.27 -18.06
N ARG A 281 -7.94 -13.73 -18.49
CA ARG A 281 -9.12 -13.52 -17.62
C ARG A 281 -8.75 -12.83 -16.30
N GLY A 282 -7.91 -11.77 -16.39
CA GLY A 282 -7.44 -11.01 -15.23
C GLY A 282 -6.42 -11.74 -14.34
N LYS A 283 -5.93 -12.92 -14.70
CA LYS A 283 -4.88 -13.63 -13.92
C LYS A 283 -3.56 -12.86 -13.94
N ILE A 284 -3.24 -12.18 -15.05
CA ILE A 284 -2.10 -11.28 -15.16
C ILE A 284 -2.58 -9.85 -14.84
N ALA A 285 -1.82 -9.11 -14.04
CA ALA A 285 -2.21 -7.81 -13.50
C ALA A 285 -2.08 -6.68 -14.53
N THR A 286 -2.77 -6.82 -15.66
CA THR A 286 -2.83 -5.84 -16.77
C THR A 286 -4.18 -5.13 -16.86
N ALA A 287 -4.82 -4.89 -15.70
CA ALA A 287 -6.13 -4.22 -15.65
C ALA A 287 -6.15 -2.90 -16.46
N PRO A 288 -7.33 -2.47 -16.93
CA PRO A 288 -7.47 -1.20 -17.63
C PRO A 288 -6.82 -0.04 -16.88
N GLY A 289 -6.10 0.82 -17.59
CA GLY A 289 -5.36 1.96 -16.99
C GLY A 289 -3.98 1.59 -16.43
N ALA A 290 -3.72 0.35 -16.04
CA ALA A 290 -2.45 -0.04 -15.43
C ALA A 290 -1.22 0.15 -16.37
N TRP A 291 -1.41 0.14 -17.68
CA TRP A 291 -0.35 0.42 -18.66
C TRP A 291 0.31 1.79 -18.48
N LYS A 292 -0.46 2.80 -17.97
CA LYS A 292 0.09 4.13 -17.67
C LYS A 292 1.25 4.04 -16.69
N THR A 293 1.18 3.11 -15.75
CA THR A 293 2.21 2.93 -14.74
C THR A 293 3.53 2.39 -15.30
N LEU A 294 3.53 1.77 -16.49
CA LEU A 294 4.74 1.41 -17.23
C LEU A 294 5.13 2.43 -18.31
N SER A 295 4.33 3.47 -18.50
CA SER A 295 4.56 4.48 -19.54
C SER A 295 5.00 5.82 -18.96
N TYR A 296 4.55 6.15 -17.76
CA TYR A 296 4.74 7.46 -17.16
C TYR A 296 5.13 7.36 -15.68
N PRO A 297 5.91 8.33 -15.18
CA PRO A 297 6.33 8.36 -13.78
C PRO A 297 5.17 8.64 -12.82
N VAL A 298 5.36 8.17 -11.59
CA VAL A 298 4.67 8.67 -10.40
C VAL A 298 5.74 8.82 -9.32
N ALA A 299 6.35 10.00 -9.26
CA ALA A 299 7.36 10.34 -8.27
C ALA A 299 6.82 11.41 -7.32
N VAL A 300 7.07 11.22 -6.03
CA VAL A 300 6.58 12.12 -4.97
C VAL A 300 7.74 12.70 -4.17
N ASP A 301 7.52 13.88 -3.61
CA ASP A 301 8.39 14.48 -2.62
C ASP A 301 8.00 13.98 -1.21
N PRO A 302 8.87 13.22 -0.51
CA PRO A 302 8.59 12.72 0.83
C PRO A 302 9.05 13.68 1.95
N SER A 303 9.54 14.85 1.62
CA SER A 303 10.22 15.75 2.56
C SER A 303 9.32 16.27 3.69
N ARG A 304 8.02 16.32 3.48
CA ARG A 304 7.07 16.78 4.50
C ARG A 304 7.10 15.91 5.75
N LEU A 305 7.11 14.59 5.60
CA LEU A 305 7.20 13.66 6.74
C LEU A 305 8.49 13.84 7.53
N ALA A 306 9.61 14.10 6.83
CA ALA A 306 10.89 14.40 7.47
C ALA A 306 10.88 15.74 8.23
N ARG A 307 10.26 16.78 7.67
CA ARG A 307 10.17 18.08 8.33
C ARG A 307 9.28 18.08 9.56
N GLU A 308 8.12 17.41 9.48
CA GLU A 308 7.12 17.48 10.55
C GLU A 308 7.32 16.45 11.66
N TYR A 309 7.89 15.28 11.32
CA TYR A 309 8.06 14.16 12.25
C TYR A 309 9.51 13.66 12.37
N GLY A 310 10.46 14.26 11.66
CA GLY A 310 11.86 13.87 11.72
C GLY A 310 12.17 12.53 11.04
N TYR A 311 11.21 11.91 10.34
CA TYR A 311 11.39 10.58 9.77
C TYR A 311 11.96 10.63 8.35
N LYS A 312 13.07 9.93 8.17
CA LYS A 312 13.65 9.62 6.85
C LYS A 312 13.71 8.12 6.67
N CYS A 313 13.33 7.63 5.48
CA CYS A 313 13.42 6.21 5.19
C CYS A 313 14.86 5.71 5.36
N ARG A 314 15.01 4.56 6.00
CA ARG A 314 16.30 3.90 6.26
C ARG A 314 16.79 3.12 5.07
N TYR A 315 15.84 2.59 4.28
CA TYR A 315 16.10 1.72 3.15
C TYR A 315 15.87 2.45 1.85
N SER A 316 16.73 2.18 0.87
CA SER A 316 16.57 2.66 -0.49
C SER A 316 15.50 1.88 -1.25
N SER A 317 15.09 2.38 -2.41
CA SER A 317 14.22 1.64 -3.33
C SER A 317 14.86 0.31 -3.80
N VAL A 318 16.20 0.27 -3.90
CA VAL A 318 16.96 -0.97 -4.21
C VAL A 318 16.81 -1.98 -3.09
N ASP A 319 17.00 -1.56 -1.82
CA ASP A 319 16.88 -2.45 -0.66
C ASP A 319 15.47 -3.03 -0.57
N ALA A 320 14.45 -2.19 -0.76
CA ALA A 320 13.06 -2.61 -0.78
C ALA A 320 12.78 -3.68 -1.85
N LEU A 321 13.29 -3.48 -3.08
CA LEU A 321 13.08 -4.40 -4.18
C LEU A 321 13.86 -5.70 -4.05
N THR A 322 15.11 -5.63 -3.61
CA THR A 322 15.97 -6.81 -3.54
C THR A 322 15.62 -7.71 -2.35
N GLY A 323 15.00 -7.15 -1.30
CA GLY A 323 14.66 -7.86 -0.07
C GLY A 323 15.89 -8.42 0.66
N ARG A 324 17.05 -7.77 0.47
CA ARG A 324 18.32 -8.21 1.09
C ARG A 324 18.51 -7.71 2.51
N GLN A 325 17.75 -6.72 2.89
CA GLN A 325 17.84 -6.05 4.18
C GLN A 325 16.46 -6.01 4.85
N GLY A 326 16.45 -5.71 6.15
CA GLY A 326 15.24 -5.58 6.93
C GLY A 326 15.01 -6.74 7.88
N ARG A 327 14.02 -6.57 8.75
CA ARG A 327 13.68 -7.49 9.85
C ARG A 327 13.42 -8.92 9.39
N HIS A 328 12.77 -9.08 8.24
CA HIS A 328 12.41 -10.38 7.69
C HIS A 328 13.48 -10.97 6.75
N ALA A 329 14.55 -10.22 6.42
CA ALA A 329 15.57 -10.70 5.49
C ALA A 329 16.27 -11.99 5.94
N PRO A 330 16.65 -12.18 7.22
CA PRO A 330 17.28 -13.43 7.67
C PRO A 330 16.39 -14.66 7.47
N ALA A 331 15.09 -14.53 7.72
CA ALA A 331 14.14 -15.65 7.61
C ALA A 331 13.94 -16.13 6.15
N TYR A 332 14.31 -15.31 5.16
CA TYR A 332 14.15 -15.60 3.74
C TYR A 332 15.49 -15.66 2.99
N ALA A 333 16.63 -15.68 3.67
CA ALA A 333 17.94 -15.75 3.06
C ALA A 333 18.09 -17.00 2.18
N GLU A 334 17.70 -18.19 2.69
CA GLU A 334 17.73 -19.45 1.94
C GLU A 334 16.75 -19.48 0.76
N ALA A 335 15.54 -18.95 0.93
CA ALA A 335 14.55 -18.84 -0.14
C ALA A 335 15.03 -17.96 -1.30
N LYS A 336 15.95 -17.04 -1.02
CA LYS A 336 16.59 -16.19 -2.02
C LYS A 336 17.59 -16.95 -2.86
N GLU A 337 18.43 -17.78 -2.25
CA GLU A 337 19.39 -18.64 -2.98
C GLU A 337 18.66 -19.59 -3.93
N LEU A 338 17.57 -20.22 -3.45
CA LEU A 338 16.73 -21.09 -4.28
C LEU A 338 16.05 -20.33 -5.42
N ALA A 339 15.65 -19.08 -5.21
CA ALA A 339 15.03 -18.26 -6.26
C ALA A 339 16.04 -17.73 -7.28
N GLU A 340 17.28 -17.46 -6.88
CA GLU A 340 18.38 -17.09 -7.78
C GLU A 340 18.85 -18.29 -8.61
N VAL A 341 18.88 -19.48 -8.02
CA VAL A 341 19.16 -20.75 -8.72
C VAL A 341 18.04 -21.10 -9.72
N ALA A 342 16.77 -20.89 -9.36
CA ALA A 342 15.64 -21.13 -10.25
C ALA A 342 15.53 -20.15 -11.43
N VAL A 343 16.24 -19.01 -11.38
CA VAL A 343 16.36 -18.04 -12.48
C VAL A 343 17.54 -18.39 -13.41
N GLN A 344 18.52 -19.13 -12.91
CA GLN A 344 19.69 -19.57 -13.70
C GLN A 344 19.46 -20.88 -14.47
N PHE A 345 18.43 -21.65 -14.12
CA PHE A 345 18.05 -22.87 -14.85
C PHE A 345 16.60 -22.75 -15.30
N PRO A 346 16.34 -22.66 -16.66
CA PRO A 346 15.00 -22.59 -17.23
C PRO A 346 14.21 -23.88 -17.04
#